data_7e64eaa9428d4ba6bdf7996a7a447480
#
_entry.id   7e64eaa9428d4ba6bdf7996a7a447480
#
_cell.length_a   1.000
_cell.length_b   1.000
_cell.length_c   1.000
_cell.angle_alpha   90.00
_cell.angle_beta   90.00
_cell.angle_gamma   90.00
#
_symmetry.space_group_name_H-M   'P 1'
#
loop_
_entity.id
_entity.type
_entity.pdbx_description
1 polymer ?
#
loop_
_entity_poly.entity_id
_entity_poly.type
_entity_poly.pdbx_seq_one_letter_code
_entity_poly.pdbx_strand_id
1 'polypeptide(L)'
;MSNGQRNIKQKSTILAIILVIYIYVPYFANILENTFKISSLYEYIIYMMLAIIAIGTTMSMNKRVLTFLFVFCSAIIINYIVVPYRYYVFIEGIQALVGIAVPCLCVSNNIFDLRIFVEKWWKFSKLNLPLVLVAVVLLKQGLVHYSIFTSICVPNVFIGSYMVLQGIEKRKWLYINVAINILVTAVLGGRMSAVISACMILFAYVYSGKIKLWKKLIIIVGLVVSAYILLNNLI
;
A
#
# COMPACT_ATOMS: atom_id res chain seq x y z
N MET A 1 33.81 -1.12 3.94
CA MET A 1 32.74 -0.19 3.56
C MET A 1 33.18 1.22 3.96
N SER A 2 33.20 2.17 3.02
CA SER A 2 33.50 3.55 3.31
C SER A 2 32.38 4.18 4.15
N ASN A 3 32.70 5.23 4.93
CA ASN A 3 31.71 5.93 5.76
C ASN A 3 30.50 6.44 4.93
N GLY A 4 30.72 6.84 3.68
CA GLY A 4 29.67 7.24 2.77
C GLY A 4 28.69 6.11 2.41
N GLN A 5 29.19 4.90 2.13
CA GLN A 5 28.34 3.75 1.81
C GLN A 5 27.51 3.29 3.03
N ARG A 6 28.07 3.40 4.24
CA ARG A 6 27.34 3.08 5.47
C ARG A 6 26.17 4.05 5.70
N ASN A 7 26.38 5.35 5.46
CA ASN A 7 25.36 6.37 5.60
C ASN A 7 24.19 6.14 4.59
N ILE A 8 24.51 5.86 3.31
CA ILE A 8 23.49 5.57 2.28
C ILE A 8 22.66 4.34 2.67
N LYS A 9 23.30 3.26 3.11
CA LYS A 9 22.57 2.04 3.53
C LYS A 9 21.67 2.32 4.75
N GLN A 10 22.12 3.12 5.70
CA GLN A 10 21.32 3.50 6.85
C GLN A 10 20.07 4.30 6.45
N LYS A 11 20.22 5.31 5.58
CA LYS A 11 19.13 6.12 5.06
C LYS A 11 18.12 5.25 4.27
N SER A 12 18.59 4.37 3.40
CA SER A 12 17.73 3.42 2.68
C SER A 12 16.96 2.50 3.64
N THR A 13 17.59 2.06 4.72
CA THR A 13 16.93 1.26 5.75
C THR A 13 15.82 2.03 6.45
N ILE A 14 16.01 3.31 6.76
CA ILE A 14 14.98 4.16 7.36
C ILE A 14 13.78 4.30 6.40
N LEU A 15 14.02 4.62 5.13
CA LEU A 15 12.96 4.72 4.14
C LEU A 15 12.18 3.40 3.97
N ALA A 16 12.90 2.27 3.99
CA ALA A 16 12.28 0.96 3.93
C ALA A 16 11.38 0.68 5.15
N ILE A 17 11.82 1.06 6.35
CA ILE A 17 11.01 0.92 7.57
C ILE A 17 9.78 1.82 7.52
N ILE A 18 9.92 3.07 7.07
CA ILE A 18 8.80 3.99 6.89
C ILE A 18 7.72 3.36 5.99
N LEU A 19 8.11 2.78 4.86
CA LEU A 19 7.17 2.11 3.96
C LEU A 19 6.51 0.88 4.59
N VAL A 20 7.26 0.10 5.38
CA VAL A 20 6.67 -1.05 6.10
C VAL A 20 5.63 -0.55 7.11
N ILE A 21 5.95 0.46 7.89
CA ILE A 21 5.00 1.05 8.86
C ILE A 21 3.77 1.57 8.10
N TYR A 22 3.95 2.31 7.01
CA TYR A 22 2.87 2.82 6.17
C TYR A 22 1.86 1.73 5.76
N ILE A 23 2.35 0.54 5.38
CA ILE A 23 1.48 -0.59 4.98
C ILE A 23 0.59 -1.06 6.14
N TYR A 24 1.06 -0.99 7.39
CA TYR A 24 0.32 -1.48 8.55
C TYR A 24 -0.53 -0.41 9.24
N VAL A 25 -0.29 0.88 8.98
CA VAL A 25 -1.06 1.98 9.59
C VAL A 25 -2.58 1.81 9.42
N PRO A 26 -3.14 1.51 8.21
CA PRO A 26 -4.58 1.39 8.03
C PRO A 26 -5.20 0.26 8.87
N TYR A 27 -4.45 -0.82 9.11
CA TYR A 27 -4.90 -1.93 9.95
C TYR A 27 -5.09 -1.46 11.40
N PHE A 28 -4.09 -0.81 11.98
CA PHE A 28 -4.17 -0.32 13.35
C PHE A 28 -5.17 0.83 13.48
N ALA A 29 -5.24 1.70 12.48
CA ALA A 29 -6.23 2.77 12.41
C ALA A 29 -7.65 2.22 12.49
N ASN A 30 -7.97 1.19 11.70
CA ASN A 30 -9.28 0.56 11.70
C ASN A 30 -9.65 -0.02 13.09
N ILE A 31 -8.71 -0.65 13.78
CA ILE A 31 -8.93 -1.16 15.15
C ILE A 31 -9.21 0.00 16.11
N LEU A 32 -8.39 1.03 16.10
CA LEU A 32 -8.51 2.16 17.01
C LEU A 32 -9.82 2.93 16.81
N GLU A 33 -10.20 3.15 15.54
CA GLU A 33 -11.45 3.82 15.20
C GLU A 33 -12.67 3.01 15.63
N ASN A 34 -12.73 1.74 15.31
CA ASN A 34 -13.93 0.93 15.56
C ASN A 34 -14.02 0.43 17.00
N THR A 35 -12.90 0.05 17.64
CA THR A 35 -12.88 -0.49 18.99
C THR A 35 -12.89 0.60 20.05
N PHE A 36 -12.05 1.62 19.89
CA PHE A 36 -11.86 2.68 20.88
C PHE A 36 -12.58 3.98 20.52
N LYS A 37 -13.27 4.05 19.37
CA LYS A 37 -13.98 5.24 18.88
C LYS A 37 -13.07 6.46 18.74
N ILE A 38 -11.79 6.24 18.47
CA ILE A 38 -10.83 7.31 18.24
C ILE A 38 -11.00 7.81 16.80
N SER A 39 -10.99 9.11 16.60
CA SER A 39 -11.15 9.72 15.26
C SER A 39 -10.07 9.21 14.30
N SER A 40 -10.44 8.91 13.05
CA SER A 40 -9.51 8.53 11.97
C SER A 40 -8.44 9.59 11.67
N LEU A 41 -8.59 10.79 12.20
CA LEU A 41 -7.67 11.91 11.98
C LEU A 41 -6.22 11.56 12.38
N TYR A 42 -6.02 10.73 13.41
CA TYR A 42 -4.66 10.35 13.83
C TYR A 42 -3.93 9.47 12.79
N GLU A 43 -4.65 8.74 11.92
CA GLU A 43 -4.04 8.02 10.80
C GLU A 43 -3.27 9.00 9.91
N TYR A 44 -3.88 10.11 9.57
CA TYR A 44 -3.26 11.16 8.74
C TYR A 44 -2.14 11.89 9.46
N ILE A 45 -2.24 12.06 10.78
CA ILE A 45 -1.14 12.59 11.60
C ILE A 45 0.07 11.65 11.50
N ILE A 46 -0.12 10.35 11.61
CA ILE A 46 0.96 9.37 11.45
C ILE A 46 1.57 9.46 10.05
N TYR A 47 0.75 9.53 9.00
CA TYR A 47 1.26 9.70 7.63
C TYR A 47 2.06 11.00 7.47
N MET A 48 1.60 12.11 8.03
CA MET A 48 2.35 13.37 8.01
C MET A 48 3.70 13.24 8.72
N MET A 49 3.74 12.61 9.88
CA MET A 49 4.99 12.35 10.61
C MET A 49 5.94 11.48 9.78
N LEU A 50 5.44 10.41 9.16
CA LEU A 50 6.24 9.55 8.28
C LEU A 50 6.79 10.31 7.07
N ALA A 51 5.98 11.19 6.46
CA ALA A 51 6.40 12.04 5.35
C ALA A 51 7.52 13.01 5.77
N ILE A 52 7.38 13.66 6.92
CA ILE A 52 8.41 14.56 7.49
C ILE A 52 9.73 13.81 7.74
N ILE A 53 9.66 12.60 8.31
CA ILE A 53 10.85 11.77 8.54
C ILE A 53 11.49 11.36 7.19
N ALA A 54 10.68 10.99 6.19
CA ALA A 54 11.18 10.65 4.87
C ALA A 54 11.91 11.84 4.20
N ILE A 55 11.35 13.03 4.28
CA ILE A 55 11.97 14.27 3.77
C ILE A 55 13.27 14.56 4.52
N GLY A 56 13.24 14.55 5.85
CA GLY A 56 14.40 14.84 6.70
C GLY A 56 15.55 13.84 6.51
N THR A 57 15.23 12.57 6.20
CA THR A 57 16.25 11.54 5.97
C THR A 57 17.04 11.80 4.69
N THR A 58 16.42 12.37 3.69
CA THR A 58 17.00 12.47 2.35
C THR A 58 17.58 13.83 2.02
N MET A 59 17.06 14.89 2.64
CA MET A 59 17.38 16.29 2.36
C MET A 59 17.29 16.70 0.87
N SER A 60 16.81 15.82 0.02
CA SER A 60 16.64 16.07 -1.43
C SER A 60 15.28 15.59 -1.89
N MET A 61 14.48 16.52 -2.36
CA MET A 61 13.21 16.15 -3.04
C MET A 61 13.48 15.92 -4.53
N ASN A 62 13.03 14.80 -5.04
CA ASN A 62 13.07 14.56 -6.49
C ASN A 62 12.09 15.51 -7.19
N LYS A 63 12.57 16.26 -8.18
CA LYS A 63 11.74 17.21 -8.93
C LYS A 63 10.46 16.57 -9.50
N ARG A 64 10.53 15.32 -9.96
CA ARG A 64 9.36 14.60 -10.50
C ARG A 64 8.27 14.38 -9.43
N VAL A 65 8.66 14.05 -8.19
CA VAL A 65 7.72 13.89 -7.09
C VAL A 65 7.10 15.22 -6.72
N LEU A 66 7.90 16.26 -6.66
CA LEU A 66 7.43 17.61 -6.38
C LEU A 66 6.42 18.08 -7.43
N THR A 67 6.70 17.84 -8.72
CA THR A 67 5.79 18.13 -9.82
C THR A 67 4.50 17.32 -9.68
N PHE A 68 4.59 16.01 -9.38
CA PHE A 68 3.41 15.15 -9.16
C PHE A 68 2.55 15.66 -8.01
N LEU A 69 3.15 15.94 -6.85
CA LEU A 69 2.42 16.48 -5.69
C LEU A 69 1.78 17.84 -6.00
N PHE A 70 2.48 18.70 -6.74
CA PHE A 70 1.94 19.99 -7.17
C PHE A 70 0.72 19.83 -8.08
N VAL A 71 0.80 18.94 -9.09
CA VAL A 71 -0.32 18.65 -10.00
C VAL A 71 -1.50 18.08 -9.21
N PHE A 72 -1.23 17.17 -8.26
CA PHE A 72 -2.27 16.59 -7.42
C PHE A 72 -2.94 17.63 -6.51
N CYS A 73 -2.16 18.51 -5.87
CA CYS A 73 -2.70 19.63 -5.09
C CYS A 73 -3.55 20.56 -5.97
N SER A 74 -3.08 20.88 -7.18
CA SER A 74 -3.83 21.72 -8.13
C SER A 74 -5.17 21.08 -8.51
N ALA A 75 -5.18 19.76 -8.74
CA ALA A 75 -6.41 19.01 -9.02
C ALA A 75 -7.40 19.07 -7.83
N ILE A 76 -6.93 18.95 -6.58
CA ILE A 76 -7.76 19.10 -5.39
C ILE A 76 -8.38 20.49 -5.32
N ILE A 77 -7.58 21.54 -5.57
CA ILE A 77 -8.04 22.93 -5.53
C ILE A 77 -9.09 23.19 -6.63
N ILE A 78 -8.84 22.69 -7.85
CA ILE A 78 -9.79 22.81 -8.96
C ILE A 78 -11.10 22.11 -8.62
N ASN A 79 -11.04 20.88 -8.11
CA ASN A 79 -12.23 20.15 -7.68
C ASN A 79 -12.99 20.88 -6.58
N TYR A 80 -12.29 21.47 -5.61
CA TYR A 80 -12.91 22.28 -4.56
C TYR A 80 -13.70 23.48 -5.12
N ILE A 81 -13.21 24.09 -6.21
CA ILE A 81 -13.87 25.24 -6.83
C ILE A 81 -15.10 24.81 -7.64
N VAL A 82 -15.01 23.68 -8.36
CA VAL A 82 -16.00 23.27 -9.37
C VAL A 82 -17.14 22.44 -8.80
N VAL A 83 -16.87 21.60 -7.79
CA VAL A 83 -17.85 20.62 -7.28
C VAL A 83 -18.75 21.22 -6.19
N PRO A 84 -20.08 20.91 -6.19
CA PRO A 84 -21.01 21.44 -5.18
C PRO A 84 -20.71 20.96 -3.74
N TYR A 85 -20.16 19.76 -3.55
CA TYR A 85 -19.79 19.21 -2.24
C TYR A 85 -18.36 19.57 -1.83
N ARG A 86 -18.01 20.83 -1.91
CA ARG A 86 -16.65 21.39 -1.79
C ARG A 86 -15.86 20.89 -0.58
N TYR A 87 -16.49 20.92 0.60
CA TYR A 87 -15.80 20.57 1.86
C TYR A 87 -15.40 19.10 1.90
N TYR A 88 -16.30 18.19 1.51
CA TYR A 88 -16.04 16.76 1.49
C TYR A 88 -14.91 16.41 0.50
N VAL A 89 -15.01 16.90 -0.74
CA VAL A 89 -14.00 16.65 -1.78
C VAL A 89 -12.63 17.20 -1.38
N PHE A 90 -12.59 18.34 -0.69
CA PHE A 90 -11.33 18.92 -0.22
C PHE A 90 -10.67 18.08 0.87
N ILE A 91 -11.43 17.62 1.87
CA ILE A 91 -10.90 16.79 2.94
C ILE A 91 -10.41 15.43 2.39
N GLU A 92 -11.23 14.74 1.61
CA GLU A 92 -10.86 13.47 0.98
C GLU A 92 -9.63 13.62 0.08
N GLY A 93 -9.55 14.74 -0.65
CA GLY A 93 -8.39 15.07 -1.48
C GLY A 93 -7.11 15.27 -0.67
N ILE A 94 -7.18 15.99 0.45
CA ILE A 94 -6.03 16.17 1.35
C ILE A 94 -5.62 14.84 1.98
N GLN A 95 -6.57 14.04 2.42
CA GLN A 95 -6.33 12.72 2.99
C GLN A 95 -5.61 11.81 1.99
N ALA A 96 -6.11 11.77 0.74
CA ALA A 96 -5.47 11.04 -0.34
C ALA A 96 -4.05 11.55 -0.63
N LEU A 97 -3.85 12.88 -0.66
CA LEU A 97 -2.53 13.47 -0.86
C LEU A 97 -1.54 13.04 0.23
N VAL A 98 -1.93 13.14 1.50
CA VAL A 98 -1.06 12.75 2.63
C VAL A 98 -0.74 11.26 2.58
N GLY A 99 -1.74 10.42 2.31
CA GLY A 99 -1.53 8.97 2.16
C GLY A 99 -0.60 8.61 1.00
N ILE A 100 -0.72 9.27 -0.16
CA ILE A 100 0.12 9.02 -1.35
C ILE A 100 1.52 9.64 -1.18
N ALA A 101 1.65 10.74 -0.46
CA ALA A 101 2.93 11.44 -0.32
C ALA A 101 4.03 10.54 0.29
N VAL A 102 3.70 9.74 1.31
CA VAL A 102 4.68 8.86 1.97
C VAL A 102 5.34 7.88 1.01
N PRO A 103 4.60 7.03 0.29
CA PRO A 103 5.22 6.09 -0.64
C PRO A 103 5.94 6.82 -1.79
N CYS A 104 5.39 7.93 -2.31
CA CYS A 104 6.04 8.71 -3.36
C CYS A 104 7.40 9.27 -2.90
N LEU A 105 7.47 9.85 -1.71
CA LEU A 105 8.69 10.39 -1.15
C LEU A 105 9.75 9.32 -0.88
N CYS A 106 9.33 8.14 -0.44
CA CYS A 106 10.24 7.03 -0.18
C CYS A 106 10.78 6.39 -1.47
N VAL A 107 9.88 6.00 -2.39
CA VAL A 107 10.23 5.18 -3.57
C VAL A 107 10.93 5.99 -4.65
N SER A 108 10.59 7.28 -4.81
CA SER A 108 11.20 8.16 -5.80
C SER A 108 12.60 8.64 -5.43
N ASN A 109 13.03 8.35 -4.22
CA ASN A 109 14.34 8.76 -3.76
C ASN A 109 15.43 7.84 -4.32
N ASN A 110 16.51 8.41 -4.87
CA ASN A 110 17.64 7.68 -5.43
C ASN A 110 18.38 6.81 -4.39
N ILE A 111 18.15 7.06 -3.10
CA ILE A 111 18.74 6.30 -1.99
C ILE A 111 17.89 5.08 -1.65
N PHE A 112 16.65 5.02 -2.11
CA PHE A 112 15.75 3.89 -1.83
C PHE A 112 16.25 2.61 -2.51
N ASP A 113 16.42 1.55 -1.71
CA ASP A 113 16.79 0.22 -2.20
C ASP A 113 15.63 -0.75 -1.97
N LEU A 114 15.04 -1.22 -3.08
CA LEU A 114 13.93 -2.17 -3.09
C LEU A 114 14.29 -3.48 -2.37
N ARG A 115 15.57 -3.94 -2.45
CA ARG A 115 15.99 -5.18 -1.80
C ARG A 115 15.96 -5.04 -0.28
N ILE A 116 16.41 -3.88 0.23
CA ILE A 116 16.34 -3.58 1.66
C ILE A 116 14.89 -3.50 2.13
N PHE A 117 14.01 -2.86 1.33
CA PHE A 117 12.58 -2.80 1.63
C PHE A 117 11.96 -4.21 1.71
N VAL A 118 12.18 -5.04 0.71
CA VAL A 118 11.65 -6.42 0.66
C VAL A 118 12.17 -7.25 1.84
N GLU A 119 13.45 -7.11 2.23
CA GLU A 119 14.01 -7.78 3.41
C GLU A 119 13.33 -7.34 4.71
N LYS A 120 13.09 -6.03 4.87
CA LYS A 120 12.41 -5.51 6.05
C LYS A 120 10.95 -5.95 6.08
N TRP A 121 10.24 -5.79 4.97
CA TRP A 121 8.87 -6.25 4.85
C TRP A 121 8.74 -7.74 5.16
N TRP A 122 9.64 -8.58 4.66
CA TRP A 122 9.66 -10.02 4.94
C TRP A 122 9.70 -10.34 6.43
N LYS A 123 10.49 -9.59 7.20
CA LYS A 123 10.54 -9.76 8.65
C LYS A 123 9.20 -9.45 9.31
N PHE A 124 8.55 -8.38 8.88
CA PHE A 124 7.24 -7.96 9.41
C PHE A 124 6.09 -8.83 8.91
N SER A 125 6.17 -9.38 7.70
CA SER A 125 5.11 -10.23 7.14
C SER A 125 4.81 -11.49 7.96
N LYS A 126 5.75 -11.91 8.81
CA LYS A 126 5.53 -13.00 9.77
C LYS A 126 4.47 -12.65 10.82
N LEU A 127 4.23 -11.37 11.06
CA LEU A 127 3.18 -10.89 11.96
C LEU A 127 1.79 -10.92 11.31
N ASN A 128 1.68 -11.12 9.99
CA ASN A 128 0.40 -11.09 9.31
C ASN A 128 -0.56 -12.15 9.83
N LEU A 129 -0.11 -13.39 10.07
CA LEU A 129 -0.98 -14.43 10.59
C LEU A 129 -1.55 -14.08 11.98
N PRO A 130 -0.74 -13.71 12.99
CA PRO A 130 -1.28 -13.24 14.26
C PRO A 130 -2.24 -12.06 14.11
N LEU A 131 -1.90 -11.08 13.27
CA LEU A 131 -2.76 -9.90 13.04
C LEU A 131 -4.09 -10.28 12.39
N VAL A 132 -4.09 -11.19 11.42
CA VAL A 132 -5.31 -11.72 10.81
C VAL A 132 -6.16 -12.45 11.84
N LEU A 133 -5.56 -13.28 12.71
CA LEU A 133 -6.29 -13.97 13.77
C LEU A 133 -6.94 -12.99 14.76
N VAL A 134 -6.22 -11.94 15.17
CA VAL A 134 -6.77 -10.86 15.99
C VAL A 134 -7.95 -10.19 15.28
N ALA A 135 -7.80 -9.86 14.00
CA ALA A 135 -8.89 -9.26 13.22
C ALA A 135 -10.13 -10.15 13.14
N VAL A 136 -9.96 -11.48 13.00
CA VAL A 136 -11.09 -12.43 12.98
C VAL A 136 -11.83 -12.45 14.33
N VAL A 137 -11.10 -12.42 15.44
CA VAL A 137 -11.69 -12.35 16.77
C VAL A 137 -12.48 -11.05 16.96
N LEU A 138 -11.87 -9.91 16.60
CA LEU A 138 -12.52 -8.60 16.70
C LEU A 138 -13.74 -8.48 15.78
N LEU A 139 -13.69 -9.07 14.58
CA LEU A 139 -14.83 -9.10 13.67
C LEU A 139 -16.00 -9.90 14.25
N LYS A 140 -15.72 -11.08 14.86
CA LYS A 140 -16.76 -11.89 15.52
C LYS A 140 -17.42 -11.15 16.70
N GLN A 141 -16.69 -10.26 17.35
CA GLN A 141 -17.19 -9.40 18.42
C GLN A 141 -17.91 -8.15 17.90
N GLY A 142 -17.95 -7.93 16.59
CA GLY A 142 -18.53 -6.72 16.00
C GLY A 142 -17.73 -5.44 16.27
N LEU A 143 -16.48 -5.58 16.70
CA LEU A 143 -15.61 -4.45 17.06
C LEU A 143 -14.86 -3.85 15.88
N VAL A 144 -14.80 -4.52 14.73
CA VAL A 144 -14.15 -4.04 13.51
C VAL A 144 -14.99 -4.38 12.28
N HIS A 145 -14.74 -3.65 11.20
CA HIS A 145 -15.35 -3.89 9.91
C HIS A 145 -14.51 -4.84 9.06
N TYR A 146 -15.11 -5.57 8.12
CA TYR A 146 -14.41 -6.52 7.24
C TYR A 146 -13.31 -5.87 6.38
N SER A 147 -13.36 -4.55 6.17
CA SER A 147 -12.31 -3.79 5.45
C SER A 147 -10.91 -3.93 6.07
N ILE A 148 -10.83 -4.31 7.35
CA ILE A 148 -9.55 -4.56 8.03
C ILE A 148 -8.73 -5.65 7.33
N PHE A 149 -9.38 -6.66 6.73
CA PHE A 149 -8.69 -7.70 5.98
C PHE A 149 -8.11 -7.17 4.66
N THR A 150 -8.78 -6.21 4.04
CA THR A 150 -8.27 -5.55 2.83
C THR A 150 -6.99 -4.79 3.15
N SER A 151 -6.98 -4.03 4.23
CA SER A 151 -5.84 -3.18 4.58
C SER A 151 -4.58 -3.97 4.91
N ILE A 152 -4.69 -5.17 5.47
CA ILE A 152 -3.51 -5.99 5.79
C ILE A 152 -3.17 -7.01 4.70
N CYS A 153 -4.17 -7.66 4.09
CA CYS A 153 -3.92 -8.77 3.18
C CYS A 153 -3.51 -8.31 1.77
N VAL A 154 -4.14 -7.27 1.22
CA VAL A 154 -3.89 -6.83 -0.16
C VAL A 154 -2.43 -6.41 -0.40
N PRO A 155 -1.81 -5.55 0.42
CA PRO A 155 -0.39 -5.22 0.25
C PRO A 155 0.52 -6.44 0.38
N ASN A 156 0.19 -7.36 1.29
CA ASN A 156 0.96 -8.58 1.49
C ASN A 156 0.83 -9.57 0.33
N VAL A 157 -0.34 -9.68 -0.29
CA VAL A 157 -0.52 -10.44 -1.53
C VAL A 157 0.34 -9.86 -2.64
N PHE A 158 0.35 -8.54 -2.83
CA PHE A 158 1.15 -7.88 -3.87
C PHE A 158 2.65 -8.12 -3.68
N ILE A 159 3.19 -7.74 -2.51
CA ILE A 159 4.63 -7.83 -2.24
C ILE A 159 5.08 -9.29 -2.21
N GLY A 160 4.30 -10.18 -1.59
CA GLY A 160 4.60 -11.60 -1.53
C GLY A 160 4.59 -12.26 -2.90
N SER A 161 3.60 -11.97 -3.74
CA SER A 161 3.54 -12.46 -5.13
C SER A 161 4.70 -11.95 -5.96
N TYR A 162 5.08 -10.68 -5.79
CA TYR A 162 6.26 -10.11 -6.43
C TYR A 162 7.54 -10.85 -6.04
N MET A 163 7.74 -11.15 -4.74
CA MET A 163 8.90 -11.89 -4.26
C MET A 163 8.97 -13.31 -4.83
N VAL A 164 7.83 -14.01 -4.88
CA VAL A 164 7.71 -15.34 -5.49
C VAL A 164 8.09 -15.29 -6.96
N LEU A 165 7.56 -14.34 -7.71
CA LEU A 165 7.80 -14.22 -9.15
C LEU A 165 9.24 -13.83 -9.49
N GLN A 166 9.87 -13.03 -8.64
CA GLN A 166 11.29 -12.65 -8.79
C GLN A 166 12.25 -13.73 -8.29
N GLY A 167 11.76 -14.73 -7.56
CA GLY A 167 12.60 -15.77 -6.95
C GLY A 167 13.54 -15.23 -5.86
N ILE A 168 13.17 -14.10 -5.24
CA ILE A 168 13.97 -13.44 -4.19
C ILE A 168 14.03 -14.32 -2.94
N GLU A 169 12.93 -14.98 -2.63
CA GLU A 169 12.80 -15.85 -1.47
C GLU A 169 12.06 -17.13 -1.88
N LYS A 170 12.64 -18.30 -1.57
CA LYS A 170 12.08 -19.61 -1.93
C LYS A 170 11.54 -20.38 -0.72
N ARG A 171 11.42 -19.75 0.44
CA ARG A 171 10.97 -20.42 1.66
C ARG A 171 9.49 -20.77 1.56
N LYS A 172 9.14 -21.99 2.00
CA LYS A 172 7.74 -22.47 2.04
C LYS A 172 6.80 -21.49 2.76
N TRP A 173 7.31 -20.80 3.79
CA TRP A 173 6.55 -19.80 4.54
C TRP A 173 6.01 -18.65 3.67
N LEU A 174 6.77 -18.20 2.65
CA LEU A 174 6.31 -17.15 1.75
C LEU A 174 5.07 -17.58 0.97
N TYR A 175 5.09 -18.80 0.42
CA TYR A 175 3.95 -19.36 -0.32
C TYR A 175 2.73 -19.52 0.59
N ILE A 176 2.94 -20.02 1.81
CA ILE A 176 1.87 -20.18 2.81
C ILE A 176 1.29 -18.81 3.17
N ASN A 177 2.14 -17.81 3.44
CA ASN A 177 1.68 -16.46 3.77
C ASN A 177 0.85 -15.85 2.64
N VAL A 178 1.33 -15.92 1.40
CA VAL A 178 0.58 -15.42 0.23
C VAL A 178 -0.75 -16.15 0.07
N ALA A 179 -0.75 -17.48 0.14
CA ALA A 179 -1.96 -18.29 0.00
C ALA A 179 -3.00 -17.96 1.08
N ILE A 180 -2.57 -17.82 2.34
CA ILE A 180 -3.47 -17.45 3.45
C ILE A 180 -4.04 -16.04 3.24
N ASN A 181 -3.21 -15.06 2.86
CA ASN A 181 -3.70 -13.71 2.62
C ASN A 181 -4.71 -13.67 1.46
N ILE A 182 -4.50 -14.43 0.39
CA ILE A 182 -5.47 -14.56 -0.72
C ILE A 182 -6.77 -15.17 -0.21
N LEU A 183 -6.69 -16.27 0.54
CA LEU A 183 -7.85 -16.99 1.04
C LEU A 183 -8.66 -16.11 2.02
N VAL A 184 -7.99 -15.44 2.95
CA VAL A 184 -8.62 -14.51 3.90
C VAL A 184 -9.31 -13.36 3.14
N THR A 185 -8.66 -12.80 2.14
CA THR A 185 -9.23 -11.71 1.35
C THR A 185 -10.46 -12.18 0.59
N ALA A 186 -10.43 -13.38 0.02
CA ALA A 186 -11.55 -13.93 -0.74
C ALA A 186 -12.76 -14.28 0.16
N VAL A 187 -12.51 -14.78 1.37
CA VAL A 187 -13.58 -15.26 2.27
C VAL A 187 -14.10 -14.14 3.18
N LEU A 188 -13.22 -13.33 3.76
CA LEU A 188 -13.55 -12.36 4.81
C LEU A 188 -13.46 -10.90 4.34
N GLY A 189 -12.67 -10.60 3.30
CA GLY A 189 -12.43 -9.25 2.82
C GLY A 189 -13.52 -8.66 1.92
N GLY A 190 -14.55 -9.44 1.61
CA GLY A 190 -15.61 -9.04 0.69
C GLY A 190 -15.21 -9.15 -0.80
N ARG A 191 -16.22 -9.07 -1.68
CA ARG A 191 -16.04 -9.30 -3.13
C ARG A 191 -15.01 -8.39 -3.78
N MET A 192 -15.04 -7.10 -3.44
CA MET A 192 -14.11 -6.11 -3.99
C MET A 192 -12.66 -6.40 -3.58
N SER A 193 -12.43 -6.84 -2.35
CA SER A 193 -11.09 -7.17 -1.85
C SER A 193 -10.49 -8.38 -2.58
N ALA A 194 -11.30 -9.37 -2.93
CA ALA A 194 -10.86 -10.50 -3.74
C ALA A 194 -10.45 -10.06 -5.15
N VAL A 195 -11.22 -9.19 -5.79
CA VAL A 195 -10.90 -8.62 -7.11
C VAL A 195 -9.60 -7.82 -7.04
N ILE A 196 -9.45 -6.94 -6.05
CA ILE A 196 -8.23 -6.16 -5.86
C ILE A 196 -7.01 -7.09 -5.65
N SER A 197 -7.14 -8.15 -4.86
CA SER A 197 -6.05 -9.11 -4.65
C SER A 197 -5.65 -9.83 -5.94
N ALA A 198 -6.62 -10.24 -6.75
CA ALA A 198 -6.36 -10.82 -8.08
C ALA A 198 -5.64 -9.82 -9.00
N CYS A 199 -6.09 -8.56 -9.04
CA CYS A 199 -5.41 -7.50 -9.77
C CYS A 199 -3.98 -7.30 -9.27
N MET A 200 -3.74 -7.32 -7.96
CA MET A 200 -2.39 -7.16 -7.40
C MET A 200 -1.45 -8.29 -7.80
N ILE A 201 -1.92 -9.53 -7.89
CA ILE A 201 -1.12 -10.66 -8.40
C ILE A 201 -0.76 -10.43 -9.86
N LEU A 202 -1.71 -9.99 -10.68
CA LEU A 202 -1.47 -9.68 -12.09
C LEU A 202 -0.50 -8.51 -12.26
N PHE A 203 -0.63 -7.45 -11.45
CA PHE A 203 0.34 -6.35 -11.43
C PHE A 203 1.73 -6.83 -11.04
N ALA A 204 1.86 -7.68 -10.01
CA ALA A 204 3.14 -8.26 -9.62
C ALA A 204 3.75 -9.06 -10.76
N TYR A 205 2.93 -9.83 -11.51
CA TYR A 205 3.37 -10.60 -12.67
C TYR A 205 3.84 -9.69 -13.82
N VAL A 206 3.07 -8.65 -14.15
CA VAL A 206 3.44 -7.65 -15.15
C VAL A 206 4.75 -6.94 -14.78
N TYR A 207 4.91 -6.60 -13.49
CA TYR A 207 6.08 -5.88 -13.00
C TYR A 207 7.33 -6.75 -12.90
N SER A 208 7.18 -8.07 -12.85
CA SER A 208 8.30 -9.03 -12.71
C SER A 208 9.33 -8.99 -13.85
N GLY A 209 9.06 -8.26 -14.93
CA GLY A 209 9.98 -8.12 -16.05
C GLY A 209 10.04 -9.33 -17.00
N LYS A 210 9.41 -10.44 -16.65
CA LYS A 210 9.46 -11.71 -17.42
C LYS A 210 8.60 -11.70 -18.69
N ILE A 211 7.82 -10.63 -18.91
CA ILE A 211 6.85 -10.55 -20.01
C ILE A 211 7.22 -9.43 -20.97
N LYS A 212 7.08 -9.69 -22.28
CA LYS A 212 7.27 -8.68 -23.34
C LYS A 212 6.25 -7.55 -23.18
N LEU A 213 6.65 -6.31 -23.52
CA LEU A 213 5.87 -5.09 -23.32
C LEU A 213 4.43 -5.19 -23.89
N TRP A 214 4.26 -5.72 -25.12
CA TRP A 214 2.96 -5.84 -25.75
C TRP A 214 2.00 -6.79 -25.01
N LYS A 215 2.53 -7.89 -24.41
CA LYS A 215 1.72 -8.79 -23.56
C LYS A 215 1.28 -8.11 -22.27
N LYS A 216 2.12 -7.22 -21.71
CA LYS A 216 1.75 -6.40 -20.56
C LYS A 216 0.56 -5.50 -20.87
N LEU A 217 0.59 -4.83 -22.04
CA LEU A 217 -0.52 -3.99 -22.49
C LEU A 217 -1.82 -4.77 -22.65
N ILE A 218 -1.77 -5.97 -23.26
CA ILE A 218 -2.95 -6.82 -23.40
C ILE A 218 -3.55 -7.20 -22.04
N ILE A 219 -2.69 -7.56 -21.06
CA ILE A 219 -3.14 -7.91 -19.71
C ILE A 219 -3.80 -6.70 -19.04
N ILE A 220 -3.20 -5.52 -19.13
CA ILE A 220 -3.76 -4.28 -18.54
C ILE A 220 -5.11 -3.93 -19.18
N VAL A 221 -5.18 -3.96 -20.52
CA VAL A 221 -6.44 -3.69 -21.25
C VAL A 221 -7.50 -4.71 -20.88
N GLY A 222 -7.15 -6.00 -20.83
CA GLY A 222 -8.06 -7.06 -20.42
C GLY A 222 -8.60 -6.86 -19.00
N LEU A 223 -7.76 -6.43 -18.07
CA LEU A 223 -8.16 -6.09 -16.70
C LEU A 223 -9.12 -4.90 -16.64
N VAL A 224 -8.82 -3.84 -17.38
CA VAL A 224 -9.68 -2.64 -17.43
C VAL A 224 -11.05 -2.99 -18.01
N VAL A 225 -11.08 -3.75 -19.11
CA VAL A 225 -12.33 -4.19 -19.74
C VAL A 225 -13.12 -5.13 -18.82
N SER A 226 -12.46 -6.09 -18.16
CA SER A 226 -13.12 -6.99 -17.21
C SER A 226 -13.68 -6.24 -16.01
N ALA A 227 -12.92 -5.27 -15.46
CA ALA A 227 -13.40 -4.41 -14.37
C ALA A 227 -14.61 -3.56 -14.81
N TYR A 228 -14.58 -3.00 -16.03
CA TYR A 228 -15.70 -2.23 -16.60
C TYR A 228 -16.97 -3.09 -16.76
N ILE A 229 -16.83 -4.31 -17.31
CA ILE A 229 -17.96 -5.24 -17.47
C ILE A 229 -18.53 -5.64 -16.11
N LEU A 230 -17.66 -5.94 -15.12
CA LEU A 230 -18.10 -6.29 -13.77
C LEU A 230 -18.83 -5.12 -13.09
N LEU A 231 -18.35 -3.90 -13.25
CA LEU A 231 -19.01 -2.71 -12.70
C LEU A 231 -20.38 -2.48 -13.34
N ASN A 232 -20.50 -2.61 -14.67
CA ASN A 232 -21.77 -2.42 -15.36
C ASN A 232 -22.82 -3.52 -15.09
N ASN A 233 -22.37 -4.74 -14.72
CA ASN A 233 -23.31 -5.84 -14.39
C ASN A 233 -23.66 -5.88 -12.89
N LEU A 234 -23.07 -5.01 -12.07
CA LEU A 234 -23.33 -4.92 -10.62
C LEU A 234 -24.23 -3.73 -10.25
N ILE A 235 -24.54 -2.85 -11.22
CA ILE A 235 -25.48 -1.75 -11.13
C ILE A 235 -26.82 -2.18 -11.78
#